data_05f2151bfaaf7c1535d4b4408beeb119
#
_entry.id   05f2151bfaaf7c1535d4b4408beeb119
#
_cell.length_a   1.000
_cell.length_b   1.000
_cell.length_c   1.000
_cell.angle_alpha   90.00
_cell.angle_beta   90.00
_cell.angle_gamma   90.00
#
_symmetry.space_group_name_H-M   'P 1'
#
loop_
_entity.id
_entity.type
_entity.pdbx_description
1 polymer ?
#
loop_
_entity_poly.entity_id
_entity_poly.type
_entity_poly.pdbx_seq_one_letter_code
_entity_poly.pdbx_strand_id
1 'polypeptide(L)'
;QYFIGLDTYTTDLPFNHSTLVYFRRRMGQITELVRNIISDTLREQIQSLLPDDELRVLITDATAVPIEIRFPQDTSLLNQARLNLEEMLLDMAHQLQIKPPRTYKREAKAKWTAFARKPRRWAKETRKQIKGQLQYVRRDLRYIDVLLAHGASLNERQTKRLAVIRELFDQQMFMYENRTHRVLGRIVSLAQPWIRPINRGKAKQRTEFGPKIDASIADGMIDIERFDFKAFNESQDLATTIDHYFDVHGYYPDEILADTLYRTRENRQLCQRLGIRLSGPRLGRKPKKMDAKQRQVDRDAEKRRGKIERGFAFMKGPLGLSLVRTKTVASIAVTIDIAINLANLKMLLRLFNGPILIFVKYKQESILIHYQIHVSGSRNVT
;
A
#
# COMPACT_ATOMS: atom_id res chain seq x y z
N GLN A 1 3.42 -26.11 10.92
CA GLN A 1 4.13 -26.51 12.16
C GLN A 1 5.49 -27.13 11.84
N TYR A 2 5.61 -28.03 10.87
CA TYR A 2 6.86 -28.61 10.39
C TYR A 2 7.95 -27.54 10.12
N PHE A 3 7.61 -26.46 9.38
CA PHE A 3 8.55 -25.39 9.02
C PHE A 3 9.05 -24.52 10.20
N ILE A 4 8.41 -24.60 11.36
CA ILE A 4 8.81 -23.90 12.58
C ILE A 4 9.37 -24.84 13.64
N GLY A 5 9.71 -26.08 13.26
CA GLY A 5 10.34 -27.06 14.12
C GLY A 5 9.45 -27.64 15.20
N LEU A 6 8.13 -27.68 14.99
CA LEU A 6 7.21 -28.31 15.94
C LEU A 6 6.95 -29.76 15.53
N ASP A 7 7.25 -30.70 16.41
CA ASP A 7 7.09 -32.14 16.18
C ASP A 7 5.63 -32.59 16.24
N THR A 8 4.78 -31.86 16.99
CA THR A 8 3.38 -32.18 17.19
C THR A 8 2.48 -30.97 16.97
N TYR A 9 1.19 -31.23 16.74
CA TYR A 9 0.19 -30.17 16.63
C TYR A 9 0.00 -29.50 18.02
N THR A 10 0.11 -28.16 18.03
CA THR A 10 -0.20 -27.34 19.20
C THR A 10 -1.14 -26.19 18.81
N THR A 11 -2.05 -25.87 19.69
CA THR A 11 -2.91 -24.67 19.59
C THR A 11 -2.23 -23.44 20.16
N ASP A 12 -1.15 -23.62 20.92
CA ASP A 12 -0.40 -22.51 21.50
C ASP A 12 0.41 -21.80 20.44
N LEU A 13 0.46 -20.48 20.53
CA LEU A 13 1.29 -19.68 19.64
C LEU A 13 2.78 -20.00 19.93
N PRO A 14 3.55 -20.43 18.93
CA PRO A 14 4.97 -20.80 19.11
C PRO A 14 5.86 -19.63 19.51
N PHE A 15 5.36 -18.40 19.37
CA PHE A 15 6.06 -17.17 19.76
C PHE A 15 5.06 -16.07 20.11
N ASN A 16 5.51 -15.11 20.90
CA ASN A 16 4.69 -13.94 21.22
C ASN A 16 4.42 -13.11 19.95
N HIS A 17 3.19 -12.62 19.81
CA HIS A 17 2.81 -11.78 18.65
C HIS A 17 3.68 -10.51 18.49
N SER A 18 4.29 -9.99 19.57
CA SER A 18 5.26 -8.89 19.51
C SER A 18 6.54 -9.28 18.74
N THR A 19 6.91 -10.56 18.71
CA THR A 19 8.09 -11.08 17.99
C THR A 19 8.02 -10.73 16.50
N LEU A 20 6.82 -10.79 15.89
CA LEU A 20 6.63 -10.40 14.49
C LEU A 20 6.85 -8.90 14.26
N VAL A 21 6.64 -8.06 15.27
CA VAL A 21 6.94 -6.62 15.17
C VAL A 21 8.44 -6.39 15.13
N TYR A 22 9.19 -7.07 16.01
CA TYR A 22 10.66 -7.00 16.02
C TYR A 22 11.26 -7.60 14.75
N PHE A 23 10.75 -8.72 14.28
CA PHE A 23 11.14 -9.33 13.01
C PHE A 23 11.00 -8.33 11.85
N ARG A 24 9.83 -7.70 11.68
CA ARG A 24 9.63 -6.71 10.62
C ARG A 24 10.57 -5.51 10.73
N ARG A 25 10.87 -5.04 11.95
CA ARG A 25 11.85 -3.95 12.13
C ARG A 25 13.24 -4.34 11.64
N ARG A 26 13.69 -5.55 11.93
CA ARG A 26 14.97 -6.09 11.46
C ARG A 26 14.95 -6.30 9.95
N MET A 27 13.88 -6.88 9.42
CA MET A 27 13.72 -7.10 7.99
C MET A 27 13.76 -5.80 7.19
N GLY A 28 13.23 -4.70 7.73
CA GLY A 28 13.26 -3.39 7.05
C GLY A 28 14.67 -2.86 6.74
N GLN A 29 15.68 -3.37 7.43
CA GLN A 29 17.08 -3.01 7.18
C GLN A 29 17.75 -3.91 6.13
N ILE A 30 17.17 -5.07 5.82
CA ILE A 30 17.78 -6.09 4.95
C ILE A 30 16.94 -6.45 3.72
N THR A 31 15.70 -6.00 3.62
CA THR A 31 14.83 -6.34 2.48
C THR A 31 15.38 -5.85 1.15
N GLU A 32 15.91 -4.64 1.12
CA GLU A 32 16.57 -4.06 -0.05
C GLU A 32 17.88 -4.81 -0.37
N LEU A 33 18.70 -5.08 0.64
CA LEU A 33 19.92 -5.86 0.48
C LEU A 33 19.64 -7.26 -0.09
N VAL A 34 18.62 -7.95 0.41
CA VAL A 34 18.20 -9.27 -0.10
C VAL A 34 17.77 -9.16 -1.56
N ARG A 35 17.00 -8.12 -1.92
CA ARG A 35 16.57 -7.89 -3.30
C ARG A 35 17.76 -7.67 -4.23
N ASN A 36 18.71 -6.82 -3.84
CA ASN A 36 19.90 -6.52 -4.62
C ASN A 36 20.80 -7.75 -4.77
N ILE A 37 21.01 -8.54 -3.71
CA ILE A 37 21.76 -9.80 -3.79
C ILE A 37 21.12 -10.76 -4.81
N ILE A 38 19.79 -10.93 -4.76
CA ILE A 38 19.07 -11.79 -5.71
C ILE A 38 19.27 -11.26 -7.14
N SER A 39 19.02 -9.96 -7.33
CA SER A 39 19.13 -9.31 -8.63
C SER A 39 20.54 -9.37 -9.21
N ASP A 40 21.56 -9.01 -8.43
CA ASP A 40 22.93 -8.87 -8.94
C ASP A 40 23.65 -10.21 -9.08
N THR A 41 23.40 -11.14 -8.14
CA THR A 41 24.11 -12.43 -8.12
C THR A 41 23.54 -13.43 -9.13
N LEU A 42 22.24 -13.37 -9.39
CA LEU A 42 21.54 -14.37 -10.17
C LEU A 42 21.09 -13.87 -11.56
N ARG A 43 21.37 -12.61 -11.91
CA ARG A 43 20.87 -12.01 -13.15
C ARG A 43 21.27 -12.79 -14.40
N GLU A 44 22.55 -13.09 -14.56
CA GLU A 44 23.04 -13.82 -15.73
C GLU A 44 22.42 -15.22 -15.84
N GLN A 45 22.32 -15.92 -14.69
CA GLN A 45 21.68 -17.24 -14.65
C GLN A 45 20.18 -17.14 -14.96
N ILE A 46 19.50 -16.12 -14.43
CA ILE A 46 18.07 -15.89 -14.70
C ILE A 46 17.88 -15.62 -16.20
N GLN A 47 18.67 -14.74 -16.80
CA GLN A 47 18.57 -14.40 -18.22
C GLN A 47 18.84 -15.61 -19.12
N SER A 48 19.78 -16.47 -18.74
CA SER A 48 20.07 -17.72 -19.51
C SER A 48 18.93 -18.75 -19.48
N LEU A 49 18.03 -18.65 -18.51
CA LEU A 49 16.91 -19.58 -18.33
C LEU A 49 15.56 -19.01 -18.81
N LEU A 50 15.51 -17.71 -19.10
CA LEU A 50 14.29 -17.09 -19.60
C LEU A 50 14.07 -17.39 -21.09
N PRO A 51 12.81 -17.52 -21.52
CA PRO A 51 12.48 -17.56 -22.94
C PRO A 51 12.88 -16.25 -23.65
N ASP A 52 13.30 -16.34 -24.91
CA ASP A 52 13.74 -15.17 -25.70
C ASP A 52 12.71 -14.04 -25.77
N ASP A 53 11.41 -14.37 -25.77
CA ASP A 53 10.32 -13.40 -25.78
C ASP A 53 10.08 -12.70 -24.44
N GLU A 54 10.81 -13.09 -23.41
CA GLU A 54 10.82 -12.45 -22.07
C GLU A 54 12.07 -11.61 -21.81
N LEU A 55 13.12 -11.84 -22.61
CA LEU A 55 14.35 -11.06 -22.50
C LEU A 55 14.12 -9.62 -22.99
N ARG A 56 14.74 -8.66 -22.30
CA ARG A 56 14.66 -7.22 -22.62
C ARG A 56 13.22 -6.67 -22.68
N VAL A 57 12.30 -7.28 -21.92
CA VAL A 57 10.91 -6.85 -21.81
C VAL A 57 10.66 -6.28 -20.42
N LEU A 58 10.16 -5.04 -20.40
CA LEU A 58 9.72 -4.37 -19.18
C LEU A 58 8.19 -4.41 -19.12
N ILE A 59 7.63 -4.98 -18.05
CA ILE A 59 6.19 -4.97 -17.80
C ILE A 59 5.94 -4.04 -16.61
N THR A 60 5.03 -3.08 -16.74
CA THR A 60 4.69 -2.15 -15.64
C THR A 60 3.19 -2.04 -15.44
N ASP A 61 2.78 -1.97 -14.17
CA ASP A 61 1.40 -1.74 -13.76
C ASP A 61 1.33 -1.28 -12.30
N ALA A 62 0.26 -0.61 -11.93
CA ALA A 62 0.06 -0.13 -10.57
C ALA A 62 -1.06 -0.88 -9.85
N THR A 63 -0.89 -1.05 -8.54
CA THR A 63 -1.92 -1.65 -7.71
C THR A 63 -2.02 -0.96 -6.35
N ALA A 64 -3.21 -0.98 -5.73
CA ALA A 64 -3.37 -0.56 -4.34
C ALA A 64 -3.18 -1.76 -3.40
N VAL A 65 -2.60 -1.49 -2.24
CA VAL A 65 -2.46 -2.45 -1.14
C VAL A 65 -3.39 -2.03 -0.01
N PRO A 66 -4.56 -2.68 0.15
CA PRO A 66 -5.54 -2.32 1.16
C PRO A 66 -4.99 -2.51 2.58
N ILE A 67 -5.25 -1.51 3.44
CA ILE A 67 -4.89 -1.56 4.86
C ILE A 67 -6.14 -1.70 5.70
N GLU A 68 -6.06 -2.46 6.77
CA GLU A 68 -7.14 -2.62 7.72
C GLU A 68 -7.38 -1.32 8.50
N ILE A 69 -8.35 -0.55 8.04
CA ILE A 69 -8.93 0.59 8.77
C ILE A 69 -10.44 0.40 8.92
N ARG A 70 -10.98 0.97 9.99
CA ARG A 70 -12.43 1.08 10.07
C ARG A 70 -12.93 1.94 8.92
N PHE A 71 -13.98 1.49 8.22
CA PHE A 71 -14.57 2.28 7.12
C PHE A 71 -14.88 3.71 7.60
N PRO A 72 -14.32 4.74 6.95
CA PRO A 72 -14.41 6.12 7.42
C PRO A 72 -15.83 6.66 7.25
N GLN A 73 -16.45 7.02 8.36
CA GLN A 73 -17.70 7.78 8.39
C GLN A 73 -17.43 9.10 9.07
N ASP A 74 -17.86 10.21 8.49
CA ASP A 74 -17.60 11.57 9.02
C ASP A 74 -18.04 11.72 10.47
N THR A 75 -19.21 11.18 10.80
CA THR A 75 -19.71 11.15 12.17
C THR A 75 -18.81 10.37 13.14
N SER A 76 -18.21 9.26 12.68
CA SER A 76 -17.30 8.43 13.49
C SER A 76 -15.96 9.13 13.72
N LEU A 77 -15.41 9.74 12.67
CA LEU A 77 -14.15 10.49 12.74
C LEU A 77 -14.27 11.68 13.70
N LEU A 78 -15.33 12.46 13.57
CA LEU A 78 -15.60 13.59 14.47
C LEU A 78 -15.82 13.14 15.93
N ASN A 79 -16.53 12.02 16.14
CA ASN A 79 -16.68 11.48 17.50
C ASN A 79 -15.34 11.00 18.08
N GLN A 80 -14.46 10.40 17.30
CA GLN A 80 -13.10 10.03 17.73
C GLN A 80 -12.26 11.27 18.03
N ALA A 81 -12.35 12.31 17.20
CA ALA A 81 -11.68 13.59 17.45
C ALA A 81 -12.13 14.18 18.80
N ARG A 82 -13.44 14.26 19.03
CA ARG A 82 -14.01 14.72 20.32
C ARG A 82 -13.47 13.93 21.51
N LEU A 83 -13.45 12.60 21.44
CA LEU A 83 -12.95 11.77 22.52
C LEU A 83 -11.47 12.02 22.83
N ASN A 84 -10.63 12.18 21.80
CA ASN A 84 -9.21 12.51 21.98
C ASN A 84 -9.03 13.92 22.61
N LEU A 85 -9.84 14.90 22.19
CA LEU A 85 -9.80 16.25 22.78
C LEU A 85 -10.24 16.24 24.25
N GLU A 86 -11.30 15.50 24.58
CA GLU A 86 -11.76 15.35 25.97
C GLU A 86 -10.68 14.74 26.88
N GLU A 87 -9.90 13.76 26.38
CA GLU A 87 -8.77 13.17 27.08
C GLU A 87 -7.66 14.21 27.30
N MET A 88 -7.25 14.94 26.24
CA MET A 88 -6.25 16.00 26.35
C MET A 88 -6.69 17.10 27.34
N LEU A 89 -7.95 17.52 27.31
CA LEU A 89 -8.49 18.54 28.24
C LEU A 89 -8.43 18.09 29.71
N LEU A 90 -8.66 16.79 29.97
CA LEU A 90 -8.54 16.23 31.32
C LEU A 90 -7.07 16.27 31.79
N ASP A 91 -6.14 15.84 30.94
CA ASP A 91 -4.71 15.85 31.25
C ASP A 91 -4.19 17.27 31.52
N MET A 92 -4.56 18.23 30.67
CA MET A 92 -4.15 19.63 30.81
C MET A 92 -4.76 20.30 32.05
N ALA A 93 -6.05 20.03 32.35
CA ALA A 93 -6.68 20.53 33.55
C ALA A 93 -6.02 19.97 34.83
N HIS A 94 -5.60 18.72 34.81
CA HIS A 94 -4.83 18.10 35.88
C HIS A 94 -3.47 18.77 36.08
N GLN A 95 -2.74 19.06 34.97
CA GLN A 95 -1.46 19.80 35.04
C GLN A 95 -1.59 21.16 35.69
N LEU A 96 -2.66 21.88 35.38
CA LEU A 96 -2.93 23.21 35.93
C LEU A 96 -3.63 23.21 37.31
N GLN A 97 -3.95 22.04 37.84
CA GLN A 97 -4.70 21.81 39.07
C GLN A 97 -6.06 22.57 39.11
N ILE A 98 -6.72 22.64 37.95
CA ILE A 98 -8.02 23.30 37.80
C ILE A 98 -9.13 22.29 37.51
N LYS A 99 -10.38 22.71 37.73
CA LYS A 99 -11.54 21.91 37.34
C LYS A 99 -11.60 21.81 35.79
N PRO A 100 -11.75 20.60 35.24
CA PRO A 100 -11.88 20.42 33.79
C PRO A 100 -13.06 21.21 33.21
N PRO A 101 -12.91 21.80 32.01
CA PRO A 101 -13.99 22.53 31.37
C PRO A 101 -15.18 21.62 31.04
N ARG A 102 -16.38 22.19 30.98
CA ARG A 102 -17.61 21.43 30.72
C ARG A 102 -17.73 21.02 29.26
N THR A 103 -17.40 19.75 28.96
CA THR A 103 -17.41 19.16 27.60
C THR A 103 -18.74 18.53 27.20
N TYR A 104 -19.72 18.44 28.10
CA TYR A 104 -21.00 17.72 27.86
C TYR A 104 -20.81 16.25 27.45
N LYS A 105 -19.75 15.61 27.92
CA LYS A 105 -19.33 14.25 27.58
C LYS A 105 -20.46 13.21 27.62
N ARG A 106 -21.29 13.25 28.69
CA ARG A 106 -22.39 12.28 28.85
C ARG A 106 -23.46 12.46 27.78
N GLU A 107 -23.87 13.68 27.48
CA GLU A 107 -24.85 13.99 26.44
C GLU A 107 -24.34 13.67 25.04
N ALA A 108 -23.11 14.06 24.72
CA ALA A 108 -22.47 13.77 23.45
C ALA A 108 -22.35 12.26 23.21
N LYS A 109 -21.96 11.49 24.24
CA LYS A 109 -21.92 10.03 24.20
C LYS A 109 -23.30 9.42 23.97
N ALA A 110 -24.33 9.88 24.69
CA ALA A 110 -25.70 9.37 24.55
C ALA A 110 -26.24 9.62 23.12
N LYS A 111 -26.11 10.85 22.59
CA LYS A 111 -26.50 11.20 21.22
C LYS A 111 -25.77 10.38 20.17
N TRP A 112 -24.45 10.20 20.34
CA TRP A 112 -23.64 9.38 19.47
C TRP A 112 -24.08 7.92 19.49
N THR A 113 -24.26 7.33 20.67
CA THR A 113 -24.66 5.93 20.82
C THR A 113 -26.03 5.67 20.22
N ALA A 114 -27.00 6.55 20.46
CA ALA A 114 -28.35 6.46 19.89
C ALA A 114 -28.31 6.52 18.35
N PHE A 115 -27.49 7.41 17.77
CA PHE A 115 -27.31 7.49 16.33
C PHE A 115 -26.57 6.26 15.75
N ALA A 116 -25.50 5.81 16.42
CA ALA A 116 -24.66 4.70 15.95
C ALA A 116 -25.38 3.34 15.93
N ARG A 117 -26.37 3.15 16.85
CA ARG A 117 -27.19 1.92 16.94
C ARG A 117 -28.29 1.83 15.89
N LYS A 118 -28.61 2.94 15.19
CA LYS A 118 -29.66 2.91 14.15
C LYS A 118 -29.24 2.02 12.98
N PRO A 119 -30.05 1.04 12.60
CA PRO A 119 -29.77 0.18 11.46
C PRO A 119 -29.82 0.96 10.13
N ARG A 120 -30.72 1.93 10.03
CA ARG A 120 -30.87 2.84 8.89
C ARG A 120 -30.66 4.29 9.31
N ARG A 121 -29.80 5.01 8.59
CA ARG A 121 -29.46 6.40 8.88
C ARG A 121 -29.84 7.28 7.69
N TRP A 122 -30.80 8.18 7.91
CA TRP A 122 -31.24 9.11 6.88
C TRP A 122 -30.25 10.27 6.70
N ALA A 123 -30.15 10.81 5.50
CA ALA A 123 -29.22 11.91 5.20
C ALA A 123 -29.43 13.14 6.13
N LYS A 124 -30.70 13.52 6.40
CA LYS A 124 -31.05 14.62 7.31
C LYS A 124 -30.56 14.39 8.74
N GLU A 125 -30.71 13.16 9.25
CA GLU A 125 -30.24 12.81 10.60
C GLU A 125 -28.70 12.77 10.65
N THR A 126 -28.05 12.18 9.64
CA THR A 126 -26.60 12.15 9.53
C THR A 126 -26.03 13.57 9.51
N ARG A 127 -26.61 14.47 8.74
CA ARG A 127 -26.21 15.88 8.70
C ARG A 127 -26.41 16.59 10.06
N LYS A 128 -27.54 16.32 10.77
CA LYS A 128 -27.77 16.82 12.12
C LYS A 128 -26.70 16.32 13.11
N GLN A 129 -26.34 15.05 13.01
CA GLN A 129 -25.29 14.46 13.85
C GLN A 129 -23.91 15.05 13.55
N ILE A 130 -23.54 15.25 12.28
CA ILE A 130 -22.30 15.93 11.88
C ILE A 130 -22.26 17.33 12.49
N LYS A 131 -23.32 18.12 12.35
CA LYS A 131 -23.41 19.47 12.93
C LYS A 131 -23.15 19.45 14.45
N GLY A 132 -23.80 18.52 15.16
CA GLY A 132 -23.61 18.40 16.61
C GLY A 132 -22.18 18.03 16.99
N GLN A 133 -21.57 17.09 16.29
CA GLN A 133 -20.18 16.70 16.54
C GLN A 133 -19.20 17.83 16.21
N LEU A 134 -19.40 18.57 15.12
CA LEU A 134 -18.58 19.73 14.78
C LEU A 134 -18.64 20.81 15.88
N GLN A 135 -19.82 21.04 16.48
CA GLN A 135 -19.96 21.99 17.58
C GLN A 135 -19.18 21.55 18.83
N TYR A 136 -19.23 20.25 19.17
CA TYR A 136 -18.46 19.72 20.29
C TYR A 136 -16.96 19.86 20.03
N VAL A 137 -16.46 19.43 18.86
CA VAL A 137 -15.02 19.52 18.49
C VAL A 137 -14.56 20.98 18.49
N ARG A 138 -15.33 21.92 17.91
CA ARG A 138 -15.02 23.36 17.91
C ARG A 138 -14.84 23.91 19.32
N ARG A 139 -15.78 23.60 20.23
CA ARG A 139 -15.73 24.02 21.62
C ARG A 139 -14.48 23.44 22.30
N ASP A 140 -14.24 22.15 22.13
CA ASP A 140 -13.14 21.47 22.82
C ASP A 140 -11.79 21.97 22.30
N LEU A 141 -11.65 22.28 21.01
CA LEU A 141 -10.47 22.96 20.45
C LEU A 141 -10.22 24.33 21.09
N ARG A 142 -11.27 25.13 21.27
CA ARG A 142 -11.13 26.43 21.97
C ARG A 142 -10.66 26.26 23.42
N TYR A 143 -11.15 25.24 24.12
CA TYR A 143 -10.68 24.97 25.48
C TYR A 143 -9.22 24.54 25.50
N ILE A 144 -8.78 23.74 24.54
CA ILE A 144 -7.35 23.38 24.37
C ILE A 144 -6.51 24.67 24.20
N ASP A 145 -6.94 25.60 23.32
CA ASP A 145 -6.21 26.84 23.07
C ASP A 145 -6.11 27.70 24.35
N VAL A 146 -7.19 27.79 25.11
CA VAL A 146 -7.21 28.53 26.39
C VAL A 146 -6.26 27.88 27.39
N LEU A 147 -6.28 26.57 27.56
CA LEU A 147 -5.40 25.88 28.52
C LEU A 147 -3.94 25.95 28.13
N LEU A 148 -3.61 25.89 26.83
CA LEU A 148 -2.25 26.11 26.32
C LEU A 148 -1.77 27.53 26.66
N ALA A 149 -2.62 28.53 26.48
CA ALA A 149 -2.30 29.92 26.81
C ALA A 149 -2.09 30.12 28.34
N HIS A 150 -2.68 29.28 29.19
CA HIS A 150 -2.47 29.28 30.63
C HIS A 150 -1.28 28.40 31.10
N GLY A 151 -0.45 27.94 30.18
CA GLY A 151 0.80 27.20 30.49
C GLY A 151 0.65 25.70 30.59
N ALA A 152 -0.47 25.10 30.22
CA ALA A 152 -0.55 23.66 30.05
C ALA A 152 0.30 23.19 28.85
N SER A 153 0.79 21.97 28.89
CA SER A 153 1.62 21.39 27.83
C SER A 153 1.02 20.09 27.28
N LEU A 154 1.32 19.81 26.05
CA LEU A 154 1.01 18.54 25.39
C LEU A 154 2.29 17.76 25.13
N ASN A 155 2.26 16.44 25.33
CA ASN A 155 3.36 15.60 24.89
C ASN A 155 3.41 15.52 23.35
N GLU A 156 4.51 15.01 22.80
CA GLU A 156 4.73 14.91 21.35
C GLU A 156 3.60 14.16 20.61
N ARG A 157 3.11 13.08 21.20
CA ARG A 157 2.01 12.28 20.62
C ARG A 157 0.70 13.07 20.60
N GLN A 158 0.39 13.79 21.67
CA GLN A 158 -0.80 14.64 21.78
C GLN A 158 -0.71 15.81 20.81
N THR A 159 0.45 16.45 20.70
CA THR A 159 0.69 17.56 19.75
C THR A 159 0.46 17.12 18.31
N LYS A 160 1.06 16.01 17.90
CA LYS A 160 0.82 15.42 16.56
C LYS A 160 -0.66 15.08 16.35
N ARG A 161 -1.31 14.54 17.36
CA ARG A 161 -2.74 14.18 17.29
C ARG A 161 -3.63 15.42 17.18
N LEU A 162 -3.33 16.46 17.92
CA LEU A 162 -4.06 17.74 17.88
C LEU A 162 -3.97 18.38 16.49
N ALA A 163 -2.79 18.41 15.88
CA ALA A 163 -2.62 18.92 14.52
C ALA A 163 -3.51 18.19 13.50
N VAL A 164 -3.55 16.85 13.58
CA VAL A 164 -4.43 16.02 12.71
C VAL A 164 -5.92 16.31 12.99
N ILE A 165 -6.32 16.52 14.26
CA ILE A 165 -7.71 16.83 14.61
C ILE A 165 -8.11 18.20 14.08
N ARG A 166 -7.24 19.20 14.10
CA ARG A 166 -7.51 20.53 13.53
C ARG A 166 -7.73 20.42 12.03
N GLU A 167 -6.83 19.75 11.31
CA GLU A 167 -6.98 19.51 9.87
C GLU A 167 -8.28 18.74 9.55
N LEU A 168 -8.59 17.69 10.32
CA LEU A 168 -9.85 16.95 10.16
C LEU A 168 -11.06 17.89 10.37
N PHE A 169 -11.02 18.74 11.42
CA PHE A 169 -12.11 19.66 11.71
C PHE A 169 -12.35 20.63 10.56
N ASP A 170 -11.30 21.23 10.01
CA ASP A 170 -11.38 22.16 8.88
C ASP A 170 -11.93 21.46 7.62
N GLN A 171 -11.45 20.26 7.30
CA GLN A 171 -11.96 19.45 6.20
C GLN A 171 -13.45 19.13 6.38
N GLN A 172 -13.87 18.73 7.59
CA GLN A 172 -15.26 18.37 7.88
C GLN A 172 -16.18 19.59 7.88
N MET A 173 -15.70 20.75 8.36
CA MET A 173 -16.42 22.03 8.26
C MET A 173 -16.64 22.42 6.80
N PHE A 174 -15.58 22.41 5.98
CA PHE A 174 -15.66 22.70 4.56
C PHE A 174 -16.69 21.79 3.86
N MET A 175 -16.62 20.47 4.09
CA MET A 175 -17.56 19.51 3.50
C MET A 175 -18.99 19.73 3.98
N TYR A 176 -19.18 20.08 5.26
CA TYR A 176 -20.49 20.36 5.83
C TYR A 176 -21.11 21.63 5.23
N GLU A 177 -20.36 22.72 5.12
CA GLU A 177 -20.83 24.02 4.62
C GLU A 177 -21.12 23.97 3.13
N ASN A 178 -20.23 23.35 2.34
CA ASN A 178 -20.34 23.25 0.88
C ASN A 178 -21.21 22.08 0.42
N ARG A 179 -21.82 21.30 1.32
CA ARG A 179 -22.63 20.11 1.01
C ARG A 179 -21.92 19.11 0.07
N THR A 180 -20.61 18.98 0.23
CA THR A 180 -19.78 18.06 -0.53
C THR A 180 -19.22 16.95 0.34
N HIS A 181 -18.83 15.84 -0.28
CA HIS A 181 -18.06 14.77 0.36
C HIS A 181 -16.63 14.71 -0.16
N ARG A 182 -16.19 15.72 -0.91
CA ARG A 182 -14.87 15.78 -1.53
C ARG A 182 -14.07 16.93 -0.93
N VAL A 183 -12.84 16.62 -0.52
CA VAL A 183 -11.84 17.59 -0.07
C VAL A 183 -10.46 17.01 -0.40
N LEU A 184 -9.53 17.89 -0.75
CA LEU A 184 -8.16 17.48 -1.05
C LEU A 184 -7.50 16.88 0.21
N GLY A 185 -6.78 15.78 0.05
CA GLY A 185 -6.06 15.15 1.15
C GLY A 185 -6.95 14.64 2.28
N ARG A 186 -8.22 14.25 2.00
CA ARG A 186 -9.21 13.85 3.00
C ARG A 186 -8.67 12.85 4.01
N ILE A 187 -8.73 13.21 5.30
CA ILE A 187 -8.38 12.32 6.41
C ILE A 187 -9.47 11.27 6.57
N VAL A 188 -9.07 10.00 6.52
CA VAL A 188 -9.96 8.84 6.67
C VAL A 188 -9.70 8.04 7.94
N SER A 189 -8.58 8.30 8.64
CA SER A 189 -8.24 7.68 9.91
C SER A 189 -7.43 8.65 10.77
N LEU A 190 -7.85 8.87 12.01
CA LEU A 190 -7.07 9.66 12.98
C LEU A 190 -5.83 8.91 13.47
N ALA A 191 -5.90 7.58 13.52
CA ALA A 191 -4.77 6.77 13.95
C ALA A 191 -3.66 6.69 12.88
N GLN A 192 -4.05 6.74 11.61
CA GLN A 192 -3.20 6.61 10.45
C GLN A 192 -3.53 7.74 9.44
N PRO A 193 -3.17 9.01 9.77
CA PRO A 193 -3.61 10.18 9.01
C PRO A 193 -2.98 10.30 7.62
N TRP A 194 -1.96 9.52 7.32
CA TRP A 194 -1.34 9.43 5.99
C TRP A 194 -2.15 8.60 4.99
N ILE A 195 -3.06 7.72 5.45
CA ILE A 195 -3.90 6.92 4.56
C ILE A 195 -4.87 7.82 3.80
N ARG A 196 -4.99 7.55 2.50
CA ARG A 196 -5.91 8.26 1.60
C ARG A 196 -6.84 7.27 0.90
N PRO A 197 -8.02 7.73 0.48
CA PRO A 197 -8.91 6.93 -0.35
C PRO A 197 -8.34 6.82 -1.77
N ILE A 198 -8.29 5.60 -2.31
CA ILE A 198 -7.92 5.31 -3.69
C ILE A 198 -9.18 4.86 -4.43
N ASN A 199 -9.60 5.64 -5.42
CA ASN A 199 -10.77 5.30 -6.24
C ASN A 199 -10.32 4.42 -7.42
N ARG A 200 -10.82 3.19 -7.49
CA ARG A 200 -10.42 2.21 -8.51
C ARG A 200 -11.47 1.91 -9.57
N GLY A 201 -12.58 2.58 -9.63
CA GLY A 201 -13.60 2.34 -10.68
C GLY A 201 -14.20 0.92 -10.74
N LYS A 202 -13.83 0.01 -9.83
CA LYS A 202 -14.35 -1.36 -9.80
C LYS A 202 -15.80 -1.40 -9.31
N ALA A 203 -16.64 -2.22 -9.94
CA ALA A 203 -18.07 -2.29 -9.65
C ALA A 203 -18.40 -2.69 -8.21
N LYS A 204 -17.62 -3.61 -7.59
CA LYS A 204 -17.86 -4.12 -6.23
C LYS A 204 -17.24 -3.28 -5.12
N GLN A 205 -16.10 -2.65 -5.37
CA GLN A 205 -15.37 -1.87 -4.35
C GLN A 205 -14.81 -0.61 -4.99
N ARG A 206 -15.51 0.50 -4.84
CA ARG A 206 -15.18 1.78 -5.49
C ARG A 206 -13.98 2.49 -4.85
N THR A 207 -13.72 2.26 -3.57
CA THR A 207 -12.67 2.94 -2.81
C THR A 207 -11.90 1.94 -1.97
N GLU A 208 -10.60 1.91 -2.14
CA GLU A 208 -9.64 1.19 -1.29
C GLU A 208 -8.88 2.21 -0.43
N PHE A 209 -8.38 1.77 0.73
CA PHE A 209 -7.65 2.62 1.68
C PHE A 209 -6.28 2.01 1.92
N GLY A 210 -5.23 2.70 1.55
CA GLY A 210 -3.87 2.18 1.69
C GLY A 210 -2.91 2.85 0.70
N PRO A 211 -1.66 2.37 0.58
CA PRO A 211 -0.74 2.86 -0.43
C PRO A 211 -1.11 2.33 -1.82
N LYS A 212 -0.73 3.12 -2.82
CA LYS A 212 -0.61 2.71 -4.21
C LYS A 212 0.85 2.38 -4.48
N ILE A 213 1.10 1.26 -5.13
CA ILE A 213 2.41 0.87 -5.61
C ILE A 213 2.39 0.85 -7.14
N ASP A 214 3.41 1.40 -7.76
CA ASP A 214 3.78 1.13 -9.14
C ASP A 214 4.90 0.10 -9.13
N ALA A 215 4.77 -0.95 -9.92
CA ALA A 215 5.70 -2.05 -9.93
C ALA A 215 6.05 -2.43 -11.36
N SER A 216 7.26 -2.93 -11.54
CA SER A 216 7.74 -3.47 -12.81
C SER A 216 8.04 -4.96 -12.70
N ILE A 217 8.11 -5.61 -13.85
CA ILE A 217 8.72 -6.93 -14.01
C ILE A 217 9.76 -6.81 -15.11
N ALA A 218 11.01 -7.09 -14.76
CA ALA A 218 12.13 -7.25 -15.66
C ALA A 218 12.82 -8.58 -15.33
N ASP A 219 13.25 -9.34 -16.34
CA ASP A 219 13.85 -10.67 -16.16
C ASP A 219 13.00 -11.61 -15.28
N GLY A 220 11.68 -11.47 -15.35
CA GLY A 220 10.73 -12.22 -14.54
C GLY A 220 10.61 -11.80 -13.08
N MET A 221 11.46 -10.89 -12.59
CA MET A 221 11.44 -10.40 -11.20
C MET A 221 10.61 -9.15 -11.05
N ILE A 222 9.89 -9.05 -9.93
CA ILE A 222 9.06 -7.90 -9.57
C ILE A 222 9.91 -6.91 -8.79
N ASP A 223 9.86 -5.63 -9.16
CA ASP A 223 10.40 -4.52 -8.38
C ASP A 223 9.36 -3.43 -8.13
N ILE A 224 9.62 -2.56 -7.14
CA ILE A 224 8.78 -1.40 -6.82
C ILE A 224 9.43 -0.16 -7.41
N GLU A 225 8.73 0.49 -8.33
CA GLU A 225 9.15 1.74 -8.93
C GLU A 225 8.69 2.94 -8.08
N ARG A 226 7.51 2.83 -7.50
CA ARG A 226 6.96 3.85 -6.63
C ARG A 226 6.04 3.28 -5.56
N PHE A 227 6.16 3.85 -4.34
CA PHE A 227 5.30 3.59 -3.20
C PHE A 227 4.81 4.92 -2.62
N ASP A 228 3.49 5.14 -2.59
CA ASP A 228 2.92 6.36 -2.00
C ASP A 228 1.54 6.09 -1.41
N PHE A 229 1.24 6.76 -0.30
CA PHE A 229 -0.12 6.79 0.28
C PHE A 229 -1.04 7.78 -0.41
N LYS A 230 -0.50 8.73 -1.16
CA LYS A 230 -1.27 9.63 -2.01
C LYS A 230 -1.53 8.97 -3.36
N ALA A 231 -2.73 9.18 -3.89
CA ALA A 231 -3.00 8.77 -5.26
C ALA A 231 -2.08 9.52 -6.23
N PHE A 232 -1.41 8.80 -7.11
CA PHE A 232 -0.57 9.36 -8.18
C PHE A 232 -1.00 8.78 -9.53
N ASN A 233 -0.64 9.49 -10.59
CA ASN A 233 -0.85 9.04 -11.96
C ASN A 233 0.38 8.24 -12.40
N GLU A 234 0.23 6.93 -12.51
CA GLU A 234 1.29 6.00 -12.90
C GLU A 234 1.91 6.29 -14.26
N SER A 235 1.16 6.93 -15.16
CA SER A 235 1.69 7.28 -16.48
C SER A 235 2.86 8.27 -16.44
N GLN A 236 2.98 9.02 -15.35
CA GLN A 236 4.08 9.99 -15.17
C GLN A 236 5.37 9.32 -14.69
N ASP A 237 5.27 8.12 -14.14
CA ASP A 237 6.41 7.40 -13.57
C ASP A 237 7.16 6.57 -14.62
N LEU A 238 6.59 6.37 -15.84
CA LEU A 238 7.19 5.53 -16.88
C LEU A 238 8.61 5.93 -17.27
N ALA A 239 8.91 7.22 -17.35
CA ALA A 239 10.26 7.70 -17.66
C ALA A 239 11.27 7.25 -16.61
N THR A 240 10.93 7.44 -15.32
CA THR A 240 11.77 6.99 -14.19
C THR A 240 11.95 5.46 -14.17
N THR A 241 10.89 4.71 -14.50
CA THR A 241 10.95 3.25 -14.61
C THR A 241 11.88 2.79 -15.74
N ILE A 242 11.89 3.50 -16.88
CA ILE A 242 12.82 3.23 -17.99
C ILE A 242 14.26 3.55 -17.57
N ASP A 243 14.50 4.67 -16.91
CA ASP A 243 15.82 5.07 -16.41
C ASP A 243 16.33 4.05 -15.40
N HIS A 244 15.48 3.62 -14.45
CA HIS A 244 15.82 2.57 -13.49
C HIS A 244 16.18 1.25 -14.19
N TYR A 245 15.40 0.85 -15.22
CA TYR A 245 15.75 -0.34 -16.02
C TYR A 245 17.13 -0.19 -16.66
N PHE A 246 17.43 0.98 -17.24
CA PHE A 246 18.74 1.25 -17.86
C PHE A 246 19.87 1.21 -16.83
N ASP A 247 19.69 1.80 -15.66
CA ASP A 247 20.68 1.79 -14.57
C ASP A 247 21.02 0.37 -14.11
N VAL A 248 20.02 -0.50 -14.10
CA VAL A 248 20.17 -1.90 -13.67
C VAL A 248 20.78 -2.78 -14.74
N HIS A 249 20.45 -2.58 -16.03
CA HIS A 249 20.79 -3.50 -17.13
C HIS A 249 21.90 -2.96 -18.07
N GLY A 250 22.15 -1.64 -18.06
CA GLY A 250 23.11 -1.00 -18.97
C GLY A 250 22.58 -0.80 -20.40
N TYR A 251 21.31 -1.15 -20.65
CA TYR A 251 20.63 -0.97 -21.93
C TYR A 251 19.13 -0.72 -21.72
N TYR A 252 18.47 -0.16 -22.74
CA TYR A 252 17.03 0.03 -22.72
C TYR A 252 16.27 -1.26 -23.05
N PRO A 253 15.03 -1.44 -22.55
CA PRO A 253 14.20 -2.58 -22.94
C PRO A 253 13.80 -2.45 -24.42
N ASP A 254 13.68 -3.56 -25.14
CA ASP A 254 13.19 -3.59 -26.51
C ASP A 254 11.67 -3.35 -26.54
N GLU A 255 10.96 -3.81 -25.51
CA GLU A 255 9.52 -3.67 -25.42
C GLU A 255 9.05 -3.34 -24.00
N ILE A 256 8.05 -2.45 -23.92
CA ILE A 256 7.32 -2.13 -22.68
C ILE A 256 5.88 -2.59 -22.82
N LEU A 257 5.44 -3.44 -21.88
CA LEU A 257 4.07 -3.93 -21.74
C LEU A 257 3.38 -3.20 -20.60
N ALA A 258 2.47 -2.28 -20.91
CA ALA A 258 1.81 -1.44 -19.93
C ALA A 258 0.32 -1.29 -20.22
N ASP A 259 -0.47 -0.91 -19.21
CA ASP A 259 -1.89 -0.61 -19.36
C ASP A 259 -2.10 0.66 -20.22
N THR A 260 -3.33 0.84 -20.66
CA THR A 260 -3.75 1.98 -21.50
C THR A 260 -3.40 3.33 -20.86
N LEU A 261 -3.41 3.42 -19.53
CA LEU A 261 -3.07 4.64 -18.79
C LEU A 261 -1.63 5.12 -19.04
N TYR A 262 -0.68 4.21 -19.21
CA TYR A 262 0.72 4.55 -19.51
C TYR A 262 0.95 5.01 -20.96
N ARG A 263 -0.02 4.77 -21.86
CA ARG A 263 0.12 5.01 -23.30
C ARG A 263 -0.21 6.46 -23.69
N THR A 264 0.28 7.42 -22.91
CA THR A 264 0.13 8.86 -23.21
C THR A 264 0.91 9.25 -24.47
N ARG A 265 0.67 10.46 -24.99
CA ARG A 265 1.41 10.98 -26.13
C ARG A 265 2.89 11.15 -25.79
N GLU A 266 3.16 11.69 -24.61
CA GLU A 266 4.51 11.94 -24.09
C GLU A 266 5.30 10.62 -23.94
N ASN A 267 4.71 9.60 -23.34
CA ASN A 267 5.34 8.29 -23.15
C ASN A 267 5.61 7.59 -24.48
N ARG A 268 4.72 7.72 -25.47
CA ARG A 268 4.94 7.19 -26.81
C ARG A 268 6.11 7.88 -27.51
N GLN A 269 6.21 9.21 -27.40
CA GLN A 269 7.32 9.97 -27.95
C GLN A 269 8.64 9.61 -27.27
N LEU A 270 8.63 9.42 -25.94
CA LEU A 270 9.80 8.97 -25.20
C LEU A 270 10.26 7.59 -25.70
N CYS A 271 9.37 6.60 -25.70
CA CYS A 271 9.69 5.26 -26.18
C CYS A 271 10.20 5.27 -27.63
N GLN A 272 9.58 6.05 -28.51
CA GLN A 272 10.01 6.18 -29.90
C GLN A 272 11.44 6.75 -30.03
N ARG A 273 11.79 7.77 -29.23
CA ARG A 273 13.14 8.35 -29.20
C ARG A 273 14.20 7.36 -28.72
N LEU A 274 13.83 6.50 -27.78
CA LEU A 274 14.72 5.49 -27.19
C LEU A 274 14.73 4.16 -27.99
N GLY A 275 13.97 4.06 -29.09
CA GLY A 275 13.85 2.83 -29.87
C GLY A 275 13.05 1.73 -29.21
N ILE A 276 12.27 2.06 -28.17
CA ILE A 276 11.48 1.12 -27.36
C ILE A 276 10.09 0.93 -27.98
N ARG A 277 9.64 -0.31 -28.10
CA ARG A 277 8.28 -0.62 -28.50
C ARG A 277 7.33 -0.54 -27.31
N LEU A 278 6.48 0.48 -27.24
CA LEU A 278 5.38 0.53 -26.27
C LEU A 278 4.17 -0.26 -26.79
N SER A 279 3.74 -1.30 -26.08
CA SER A 279 2.66 -2.21 -26.47
C SER A 279 1.30 -1.51 -26.63
N GLY A 280 0.44 -2.12 -27.44
CA GLY A 280 -0.96 -1.73 -27.62
C GLY A 280 -1.26 -0.83 -28.80
N PRO A 281 -2.55 -0.53 -29.04
CA PRO A 281 -3.01 0.13 -30.25
C PRO A 281 -2.47 1.57 -30.37
N ARG A 282 -2.34 2.05 -31.60
CA ARG A 282 -2.02 3.44 -31.92
C ARG A 282 -3.07 4.42 -31.34
N LEU A 283 -2.63 5.64 -31.04
CA LEU A 283 -3.56 6.71 -30.64
C LEU A 283 -4.50 7.09 -31.80
N GLY A 284 -5.72 7.45 -31.46
CA GLY A 284 -6.72 7.93 -32.42
C GLY A 284 -7.82 6.93 -32.73
N ARG A 285 -8.59 7.21 -33.76
CA ARG A 285 -9.72 6.37 -34.17
C ARG A 285 -9.21 5.00 -34.65
N LYS A 286 -9.82 3.92 -34.13
CA LYS A 286 -9.49 2.57 -34.57
C LYS A 286 -9.67 2.45 -36.10
N PRO A 287 -8.70 1.91 -36.82
CA PRO A 287 -8.86 1.68 -38.24
C PRO A 287 -10.00 0.69 -38.52
N LYS A 288 -10.77 0.94 -39.60
CA LYS A 288 -11.91 0.08 -39.95
C LYS A 288 -11.48 -1.37 -40.23
N LYS A 289 -10.27 -1.58 -40.77
CA LYS A 289 -9.65 -2.89 -40.93
C LYS A 289 -8.30 -2.88 -40.23
N MET A 290 -8.14 -3.66 -39.19
CA MET A 290 -6.84 -3.92 -38.55
C MET A 290 -6.20 -5.13 -39.22
N ASP A 291 -4.91 -5.06 -39.48
CA ASP A 291 -4.12 -6.19 -39.96
C ASP A 291 -4.20 -7.35 -38.95
N ALA A 292 -4.38 -8.56 -39.47
CA ALA A 292 -4.48 -9.77 -38.66
C ALA A 292 -3.19 -10.03 -37.86
N LYS A 293 -2.02 -9.75 -38.46
CA LYS A 293 -0.71 -9.84 -37.78
C LYS A 293 -0.62 -8.88 -36.61
N GLN A 294 -1.02 -7.61 -36.81
CA GLN A 294 -0.98 -6.61 -35.73
C GLN A 294 -1.93 -6.98 -34.58
N ARG A 295 -3.13 -7.50 -34.88
CA ARG A 295 -4.04 -8.01 -33.82
C ARG A 295 -3.45 -9.18 -33.03
N GLN A 296 -2.71 -10.06 -33.70
CA GLN A 296 -2.04 -11.17 -33.02
C GLN A 296 -0.95 -10.66 -32.08
N VAL A 297 -0.09 -9.78 -32.56
CA VAL A 297 0.96 -9.14 -31.79
C VAL A 297 0.40 -8.40 -30.56
N ASP A 298 -0.68 -7.62 -30.72
CA ASP A 298 -1.33 -6.92 -29.61
C ASP A 298 -1.94 -7.91 -28.58
N ARG A 299 -2.50 -9.01 -29.02
CA ARG A 299 -3.03 -10.07 -28.15
C ARG A 299 -1.92 -10.77 -27.36
N ASP A 300 -0.80 -11.07 -28.00
CA ASP A 300 0.32 -11.73 -27.34
C ASP A 300 1.00 -10.81 -26.33
N ALA A 301 1.14 -9.51 -26.65
CA ALA A 301 1.59 -8.49 -25.72
C ALA A 301 0.68 -8.41 -24.49
N GLU A 302 -0.65 -8.43 -24.68
CA GLU A 302 -1.61 -8.38 -23.56
C GLU A 302 -1.57 -9.65 -22.69
N LYS A 303 -1.37 -10.84 -23.29
CA LYS A 303 -1.16 -12.08 -22.53
C LYS A 303 0.12 -12.02 -21.68
N ARG A 304 1.23 -11.49 -22.23
CA ARG A 304 2.50 -11.32 -21.51
C ARG A 304 2.35 -10.28 -20.40
N ARG A 305 1.67 -9.16 -20.65
CA ARG A 305 1.33 -8.16 -19.62
C ARG A 305 0.60 -8.77 -18.41
N GLY A 306 -0.26 -9.75 -18.65
CA GLY A 306 -0.95 -10.47 -17.56
C GLY A 306 -0.01 -11.15 -16.53
N LYS A 307 1.31 -11.18 -16.74
CA LYS A 307 2.28 -11.69 -15.73
C LYS A 307 2.28 -10.81 -14.47
N ILE A 308 2.27 -9.48 -14.63
CA ILE A 308 2.25 -8.58 -13.48
C ILE A 308 0.94 -8.70 -12.69
N GLU A 309 -0.19 -8.89 -13.38
CA GLU A 309 -1.47 -9.12 -12.71
C GLU A 309 -1.47 -10.43 -11.89
N ARG A 310 -0.84 -11.49 -12.42
CA ARG A 310 -0.64 -12.75 -11.68
C ARG A 310 0.30 -12.58 -10.49
N GLY A 311 1.35 -11.77 -10.64
CA GLY A 311 2.24 -11.36 -9.55
C GLY A 311 1.46 -10.66 -8.43
N PHE A 312 0.65 -9.65 -8.77
CA PHE A 312 -0.22 -8.97 -7.82
C PHE A 312 -1.24 -9.91 -7.16
N ALA A 313 -1.85 -10.81 -7.93
CA ALA A 313 -2.79 -11.79 -7.39
C ALA A 313 -2.10 -12.73 -6.38
N PHE A 314 -0.88 -13.17 -6.66
CA PHE A 314 -0.09 -13.99 -5.75
C PHE A 314 0.30 -13.21 -4.48
N MET A 315 0.76 -11.98 -4.60
CA MET A 315 1.08 -11.16 -3.44
C MET A 315 -0.16 -10.87 -2.59
N LYS A 316 -1.30 -10.56 -3.22
CA LYS A 316 -2.56 -10.26 -2.51
C LYS A 316 -3.19 -11.47 -1.86
N GLY A 317 -3.20 -12.62 -2.52
CA GLY A 317 -3.78 -13.85 -2.00
C GLY A 317 -2.82 -14.54 -1.01
N PRO A 318 -1.94 -15.46 -1.48
CA PRO A 318 -1.08 -16.27 -0.61
C PRO A 318 -0.16 -15.47 0.32
N LEU A 319 0.33 -14.29 -0.10
CA LEU A 319 1.24 -13.48 0.70
C LEU A 319 0.54 -12.38 1.53
N GLY A 320 -0.79 -12.34 1.53
CA GLY A 320 -1.60 -11.56 2.48
C GLY A 320 -1.71 -10.06 2.22
N LEU A 321 -1.27 -9.55 1.06
CA LEU A 321 -1.42 -8.12 0.73
C LEU A 321 -2.84 -7.70 0.34
N SER A 322 -3.82 -8.62 0.36
CA SER A 322 -5.24 -8.27 0.19
C SER A 322 -5.78 -7.41 1.32
N LEU A 323 -5.20 -7.53 2.54
CA LEU A 323 -5.54 -6.72 3.70
C LEU A 323 -4.35 -6.66 4.67
N VAL A 324 -3.57 -5.59 4.61
CA VAL A 324 -2.42 -5.39 5.48
C VAL A 324 -2.88 -4.85 6.84
N ARG A 325 -2.45 -5.52 7.92
CA ARG A 325 -2.84 -5.20 9.30
C ARG A 325 -1.81 -4.39 10.08
N THR A 326 -0.63 -4.17 9.52
CA THR A 326 0.40 -3.34 10.15
C THR A 326 -0.01 -1.87 10.18
N LYS A 327 0.44 -1.12 11.20
CA LYS A 327 -0.11 0.20 11.53
C LYS A 327 0.81 1.38 11.24
N THR A 328 2.12 1.17 11.06
CA THR A 328 3.07 2.26 10.77
C THR A 328 3.50 2.22 9.31
N VAL A 329 3.85 3.38 8.76
CA VAL A 329 4.34 3.51 7.37
C VAL A 329 5.49 2.52 7.11
N ALA A 330 6.51 2.51 7.98
CA ALA A 330 7.65 1.63 7.85
C ALA A 330 7.25 0.14 7.88
N SER A 331 6.36 -0.27 8.79
CA SER A 331 5.94 -1.68 8.86
C SER A 331 5.06 -2.12 7.70
N ILE A 332 4.33 -1.17 7.08
CA ILE A 332 3.56 -1.42 5.86
C ILE A 332 4.51 -1.63 4.68
N ALA A 333 5.50 -0.73 4.50
CA ALA A 333 6.51 -0.85 3.46
C ALA A 333 7.24 -2.20 3.55
N VAL A 334 7.78 -2.53 4.73
CA VAL A 334 8.47 -3.81 4.97
C VAL A 334 7.57 -5.02 4.69
N THR A 335 6.27 -4.94 5.00
CA THR A 335 5.34 -6.03 4.70
C THR A 335 5.19 -6.24 3.19
N ILE A 336 5.18 -5.16 2.42
CA ILE A 336 5.13 -5.19 0.96
C ILE A 336 6.45 -5.73 0.39
N ASP A 337 7.61 -5.24 0.88
CA ASP A 337 8.93 -5.70 0.46
C ASP A 337 9.14 -7.20 0.70
N ILE A 338 8.74 -7.70 1.87
CA ILE A 338 8.79 -9.14 2.17
C ILE A 338 7.94 -9.93 1.16
N ALA A 339 6.74 -9.46 0.82
CA ALA A 339 5.88 -10.13 -0.14
C ALA A 339 6.49 -10.17 -1.54
N ILE A 340 7.16 -9.10 -1.97
CA ILE A 340 7.86 -9.04 -3.26
C ILE A 340 9.05 -10.01 -3.27
N ASN A 341 9.89 -9.97 -2.23
CA ASN A 341 11.03 -10.89 -2.14
C ASN A 341 10.58 -12.36 -2.15
N LEU A 342 9.48 -12.69 -1.48
CA LEU A 342 8.89 -14.04 -1.53
C LEU A 342 8.29 -14.38 -2.91
N ALA A 343 7.72 -13.42 -3.62
CA ALA A 343 7.22 -13.62 -4.98
C ALA A 343 8.39 -13.90 -5.95
N ASN A 344 9.47 -13.13 -5.83
CA ASN A 344 10.70 -13.31 -6.60
C ASN A 344 11.38 -14.66 -6.28
N LEU A 345 11.48 -15.00 -4.99
CA LEU A 345 12.01 -16.32 -4.59
C LEU A 345 11.20 -17.47 -5.19
N LYS A 346 9.88 -17.37 -5.22
CA LYS A 346 9.02 -18.36 -5.86
C LYS A 346 9.29 -18.47 -7.37
N MET A 347 9.54 -17.36 -8.04
CA MET A 347 9.91 -17.35 -9.45
C MET A 347 11.25 -18.08 -9.65
N LEU A 348 12.28 -17.76 -8.86
CA LEU A 348 13.58 -18.42 -8.90
C LEU A 348 13.47 -19.93 -8.67
N LEU A 349 12.69 -20.38 -7.67
CA LEU A 349 12.44 -21.79 -7.42
C LEU A 349 11.84 -22.52 -8.63
N ARG A 350 11.04 -21.83 -9.44
CA ARG A 350 10.48 -22.39 -10.67
C ARG A 350 11.51 -22.49 -11.80
N LEU A 351 12.38 -21.47 -11.93
CA LEU A 351 13.41 -21.44 -12.98
C LEU A 351 14.48 -22.50 -12.74
N PHE A 352 14.92 -22.65 -11.51
CA PHE A 352 16.04 -23.54 -11.18
C PHE A 352 15.64 -25.00 -10.96
N ASN A 353 14.35 -25.35 -10.91
CA ASN A 353 13.82 -26.72 -10.70
C ASN A 353 14.54 -27.51 -9.58
N GLY A 354 15.11 -26.84 -8.57
CA GLY A 354 15.91 -27.48 -7.54
C GLY A 354 16.26 -26.56 -6.36
N PRO A 355 17.07 -27.03 -5.41
CA PRO A 355 17.51 -26.24 -4.27
C PRO A 355 18.37 -25.07 -4.73
N ILE A 356 18.00 -23.86 -4.32
CA ILE A 356 18.79 -22.66 -4.61
C ILE A 356 19.94 -22.58 -3.59
N LEU A 357 21.17 -22.68 -4.08
CA LEU A 357 22.36 -22.36 -3.31
C LEU A 357 22.62 -20.85 -3.38
N ILE A 358 22.20 -20.12 -2.38
CA ILE A 358 22.48 -18.68 -2.28
C ILE A 358 23.84 -18.50 -1.62
N PHE A 359 24.83 -18.07 -2.37
CA PHE A 359 26.11 -17.65 -1.84
C PHE A 359 26.04 -16.19 -1.39
N VAL A 360 25.93 -15.94 -0.10
CA VAL A 360 26.03 -14.59 0.44
C VAL A 360 27.49 -14.28 0.74
N LYS A 361 28.12 -13.49 -0.14
CA LYS A 361 29.45 -12.94 0.11
C LYS A 361 29.34 -11.75 1.07
N TYR A 362 29.42 -12.00 2.36
CA TYR A 362 29.58 -10.91 3.33
C TYR A 362 31.05 -10.47 3.35
N LYS A 363 31.30 -9.17 3.44
CA LYS A 363 32.66 -8.62 3.58
C LYS A 363 33.36 -9.31 4.77
N GLN A 364 34.21 -10.26 4.45
CA GLN A 364 35.18 -11.01 5.24
C GLN A 364 34.93 -12.49 5.54
N GLU A 365 33.74 -13.05 5.47
CA GLU A 365 33.55 -14.50 5.60
C GLU A 365 32.44 -15.00 4.68
N SER A 366 32.70 -16.09 3.94
CA SER A 366 31.71 -16.76 3.10
C SER A 366 30.88 -17.70 3.98
N ILE A 367 29.61 -17.37 4.21
CA ILE A 367 28.67 -18.27 4.90
C ILE A 367 27.92 -19.05 3.82
N LEU A 368 28.12 -20.37 3.78
CA LEU A 368 27.36 -21.28 2.95
C LEU A 368 26.02 -21.60 3.64
N ILE A 369 24.91 -21.07 3.14
CA ILE A 369 23.59 -21.44 3.65
C ILE A 369 23.00 -22.51 2.70
N HIS A 370 22.97 -23.74 3.18
CA HIS A 370 22.40 -24.88 2.45
C HIS A 370 20.91 -25.00 2.82
N TYR A 371 20.02 -24.69 1.90
CA TYR A 371 18.58 -24.96 2.06
C TYR A 371 18.19 -26.13 1.14
N GLN A 372 17.98 -27.30 1.73
CA GLN A 372 17.29 -28.40 1.05
C GLN A 372 15.77 -28.22 1.22
N ILE A 373 15.09 -27.81 0.17
CA ILE A 373 13.61 -27.81 0.16
C ILE A 373 13.19 -29.14 -0.50
N HIS A 374 12.72 -30.08 0.31
CA HIS A 374 12.07 -31.29 -0.19
C HIS A 374 10.67 -30.92 -0.73
N VAL A 375 10.52 -30.89 -2.03
CA VAL A 375 9.20 -30.84 -2.67
C VAL A 375 8.69 -32.27 -2.78
N SER A 376 7.99 -32.75 -1.73
CA SER A 376 7.21 -33.99 -1.84
C SER A 376 5.90 -33.68 -2.57
N GLY A 377 5.78 -34.11 -3.82
CA GLY A 377 4.57 -33.88 -4.62
C GLY A 377 4.57 -34.56 -5.99
N SER A 378 5.04 -35.80 -6.09
CA SER A 378 4.64 -36.66 -7.19
C SER A 378 3.39 -37.46 -6.78
N ARG A 379 2.22 -36.99 -7.16
CA ARG A 379 1.04 -37.87 -7.21
C ARG A 379 1.22 -38.75 -8.44
N ASN A 380 1.56 -40.00 -8.21
CA ASN A 380 1.33 -41.05 -9.17
C ASN A 380 -0.18 -41.24 -9.33
N VAL A 381 -0.68 -40.95 -10.52
CA VAL A 381 -2.00 -41.40 -10.97
C VAL A 381 -1.77 -42.72 -11.66
N THR A 382 -2.17 -43.79 -11.06
CA THR A 382 -2.59 -45.04 -11.72
C THR A 382 -4.11 -45.07 -11.71
#